data_663e14f3600703b688deb5fcd488cb71
#
_entry.id   663e14f3600703b688deb5fcd488cb71
#
_cell.length_a   1.000
_cell.length_b   1.000
_cell.length_c   1.000
_cell.angle_alpha   90.00
_cell.angle_beta   90.00
_cell.angle_gamma   90.00
#
_symmetry.space_group_name_H-M   'P 1'
#
loop_
_entity.id
_entity.type
_entity.pdbx_description
1 polymer ?
#
loop_
_entity_poly.entity_id
_entity_poly.type
_entity_poly.pdbx_seq_one_letter_code
_entity_poly.pdbx_strand_id
1 'polypeptide(L)'
;MRDNGLDGGHYFEPYAGGAGLALILLLDNVVDAIHINDVDPAVAVFWRSVIHQNKKLVSMVATQPVNMDAWHHWRSVMLGITQASELERGFATLFMNRTNRSGILKGGVIGGKAQSGAYKLDARFMRDDLCQRLTRIGEQATRVHVYEEDAHALLLTCHHFLPSKSLVYLDPPYYVKGAGLYRNFYKHEDHARIARLMASNRFRRPWIVSYDNVNEIQEMYAFSSSFTYGLNYTAQRRYVGDEVMFFSERLKTINLDEERSRAA
;
A
#
# COMPACT_ATOMS: atom_id res chain seq x y z
N MET A 1 6.34 -13.66 10.21
CA MET A 1 5.95 -13.28 11.59
C MET A 1 6.30 -14.39 12.59
N ARG A 2 5.69 -15.57 12.48
CA ARG A 2 5.83 -16.68 13.48
C ARG A 2 7.26 -17.12 13.69
N ASP A 3 8.03 -17.42 12.65
CA ASP A 3 9.42 -17.93 12.74
C ASP A 3 10.38 -16.94 13.42
N ASN A 4 9.98 -15.68 13.47
CA ASN A 4 10.72 -14.59 14.13
C ASN A 4 10.11 -14.20 15.50
N GLY A 5 9.11 -14.94 16.00
CA GLY A 5 8.45 -14.64 17.26
C GLY A 5 7.70 -13.30 17.29
N LEU A 6 7.26 -12.82 16.12
CA LEU A 6 6.60 -11.52 15.94
C LEU A 6 5.08 -11.64 15.79
N ASP A 7 4.51 -12.86 15.79
CA ASP A 7 3.08 -13.10 15.80
C ASP A 7 2.42 -12.51 17.06
N GLY A 8 1.23 -11.89 16.90
CA GLY A 8 0.60 -11.10 17.96
C GLY A 8 1.34 -9.81 18.31
N GLY A 9 2.27 -9.37 17.47
CA GLY A 9 2.90 -8.05 17.55
C GLY A 9 2.24 -7.03 16.67
N HIS A 10 2.92 -5.92 16.37
CA HIS A 10 2.43 -4.90 15.44
C HIS A 10 3.10 -5.03 14.07
N TYR A 11 2.41 -4.55 13.05
CA TYR A 11 2.94 -4.49 11.68
C TYR A 11 2.79 -3.08 11.12
N PHE A 12 3.82 -2.58 10.46
CA PHE A 12 3.85 -1.21 9.96
C PHE A 12 4.26 -1.15 8.50
N GLU A 13 3.44 -0.48 7.67
CA GLU A 13 3.71 -0.12 6.27
C GLU A 13 3.86 1.40 6.15
N PRO A 14 5.10 1.94 6.03
CA PRO A 14 5.35 3.36 5.80
C PRO A 14 4.88 3.87 4.42
N TYR A 15 4.66 2.97 3.48
CA TYR A 15 4.19 3.20 2.10
C TYR A 15 3.01 2.27 1.83
N ALA A 16 1.89 2.52 2.50
CA ALA A 16 0.83 1.53 2.59
C ALA A 16 0.00 1.38 1.30
N GLY A 17 -0.22 2.45 0.53
CA GLY A 17 -1.09 2.39 -0.62
C GLY A 17 -2.42 1.69 -0.30
N GLY A 18 -2.63 0.51 -0.89
CA GLY A 18 -3.79 -0.34 -0.61
C GLY A 18 -3.70 -1.20 0.64
N ALA A 19 -2.60 -1.18 1.39
CA ALA A 19 -2.36 -1.92 2.64
C ALA A 19 -2.72 -3.42 2.58
N GLY A 20 -2.49 -4.06 1.44
CA GLY A 20 -2.99 -5.42 1.19
C GLY A 20 -2.43 -6.44 2.18
N LEU A 21 -1.13 -6.43 2.41
CA LEU A 21 -0.48 -7.35 3.34
C LEU A 21 -0.83 -7.03 4.80
N ALA A 22 -0.86 -5.74 5.17
CA ALA A 22 -1.27 -5.31 6.49
C ALA A 22 -2.67 -5.82 6.86
N LEU A 23 -3.63 -5.69 5.91
CA LEU A 23 -4.99 -6.18 6.11
C LEU A 23 -5.08 -7.70 6.22
N ILE A 24 -4.33 -8.46 5.44
CA ILE A 24 -4.27 -9.93 5.55
C ILE A 24 -3.79 -10.30 6.96
N LEU A 25 -2.67 -9.75 7.40
CA LEU A 25 -2.10 -10.04 8.72
C LEU A 25 -3.06 -9.69 9.87
N LEU A 26 -3.79 -8.56 9.74
CA LEU A 26 -4.76 -8.13 10.73
C LEU A 26 -5.99 -9.05 10.78
N LEU A 27 -6.60 -9.30 9.61
CA LEU A 27 -7.86 -10.06 9.51
C LEU A 27 -7.68 -11.55 9.81
N ASP A 28 -6.47 -12.09 9.59
CA ASP A 28 -6.08 -13.45 9.97
C ASP A 28 -5.56 -13.53 11.41
N ASN A 29 -5.63 -12.43 12.17
CA ASN A 29 -5.15 -12.33 13.55
C ASN A 29 -3.68 -12.76 13.74
N VAL A 30 -2.83 -12.54 12.75
CA VAL A 30 -1.39 -12.76 12.84
C VAL A 30 -0.73 -11.65 13.66
N VAL A 31 -1.29 -10.44 13.62
CA VAL A 31 -0.82 -9.25 14.36
C VAL A 31 -1.95 -8.64 15.19
N ASP A 32 -1.60 -8.00 16.29
CA ASP A 32 -2.56 -7.34 17.18
C ASP A 32 -3.00 -5.98 16.64
N ALA A 33 -2.11 -5.28 15.94
CA ALA A 33 -2.43 -4.00 15.31
C ALA A 33 -1.59 -3.78 14.05
N ILE A 34 -2.13 -2.96 13.15
CA ILE A 34 -1.43 -2.44 11.98
C ILE A 34 -1.30 -0.92 12.03
N HIS A 35 -0.16 -0.46 11.54
CA HIS A 35 0.14 0.94 11.32
C HIS A 35 0.32 1.14 9.81
N ILE A 36 -0.44 2.02 9.21
CA ILE A 36 -0.39 2.29 7.78
C ILE A 36 -0.18 3.78 7.54
N ASN A 37 0.79 4.10 6.72
CA ASN A 37 1.12 5.47 6.37
C ASN A 37 1.15 5.65 4.85
N ASP A 38 0.64 6.75 4.37
CA ASP A 38 0.87 7.18 3.01
C ASP A 38 0.94 8.70 2.96
N VAL A 39 1.94 9.22 2.27
CA VAL A 39 2.14 10.67 2.09
C VAL A 39 1.15 11.25 1.08
N ASP A 40 0.48 10.42 0.25
CA ASP A 40 -0.60 10.90 -0.63
C ASP A 40 -1.87 11.17 0.19
N PRO A 41 -2.31 12.45 0.29
CA PRO A 41 -3.51 12.79 1.05
C PRO A 41 -4.77 12.05 0.58
N ALA A 42 -4.84 11.64 -0.69
CA ALA A 42 -5.98 10.89 -1.21
C ALA A 42 -6.03 9.48 -0.60
N VAL A 43 -4.88 8.83 -0.45
CA VAL A 43 -4.78 7.51 0.19
C VAL A 43 -5.06 7.62 1.69
N ALA A 44 -4.43 8.58 2.36
CA ALA A 44 -4.61 8.78 3.79
C ALA A 44 -6.07 9.11 4.15
N VAL A 45 -6.73 10.00 3.40
CA VAL A 45 -8.14 10.34 3.64
C VAL A 45 -9.08 9.16 3.39
N PHE A 46 -8.78 8.30 2.41
CA PHE A 46 -9.51 7.06 2.22
C PHE A 46 -9.43 6.17 3.45
N TRP A 47 -8.23 5.92 3.96
CA TRP A 47 -8.04 5.08 5.15
C TRP A 47 -8.69 5.67 6.40
N ARG A 48 -8.56 6.99 6.63
CA ARG A 48 -9.29 7.65 7.72
C ARG A 48 -10.80 7.49 7.60
N SER A 49 -11.35 7.60 6.38
CA SER A 49 -12.78 7.37 6.15
C SER A 49 -13.20 5.93 6.43
N VAL A 50 -12.37 4.95 6.06
CA VAL A 50 -12.58 3.52 6.37
C VAL A 50 -12.65 3.29 7.88
N ILE A 51 -11.77 3.94 8.65
CA ILE A 51 -11.65 3.68 10.08
C ILE A 51 -12.64 4.51 10.91
N HIS A 52 -12.79 5.81 10.61
CA HIS A 52 -13.57 6.71 11.46
C HIS A 52 -15.00 6.94 11.00
N GLN A 53 -15.30 6.67 9.71
CA GLN A 53 -16.62 6.92 9.12
C GLN A 53 -17.14 5.69 8.35
N ASN A 54 -16.77 4.50 8.78
CA ASN A 54 -16.99 3.23 8.07
C ASN A 54 -18.43 3.04 7.59
N LYS A 55 -19.39 3.11 8.48
CA LYS A 55 -20.82 2.89 8.14
C LYS A 55 -21.31 3.85 7.05
N LYS A 56 -20.88 5.12 7.10
CA LYS A 56 -21.24 6.11 6.09
C LYS A 56 -20.55 5.82 4.76
N LEU A 57 -19.27 5.44 4.79
CA LEU A 57 -18.52 5.06 3.59
C LEU A 57 -19.15 3.83 2.92
N VAL A 58 -19.48 2.80 3.68
CA VAL A 58 -20.18 1.60 3.18
C VAL A 58 -21.52 1.96 2.56
N SER A 59 -22.30 2.84 3.19
CA SER A 59 -23.56 3.33 2.64
C SER A 59 -23.34 4.06 1.30
N MET A 60 -22.31 4.88 1.17
CA MET A 60 -21.98 5.54 -0.11
C MET A 60 -21.63 4.50 -1.18
N VAL A 61 -20.80 3.50 -0.85
CA VAL A 61 -20.47 2.41 -1.77
C VAL A 61 -21.72 1.66 -2.21
N ALA A 62 -22.66 1.42 -1.28
CA ALA A 62 -23.90 0.70 -1.56
C ALA A 62 -24.85 1.47 -2.48
N THR A 63 -24.91 2.80 -2.39
CA THR A 63 -25.97 3.60 -3.00
C THR A 63 -25.54 4.48 -4.17
N GLN A 64 -24.28 4.93 -4.21
CA GLN A 64 -23.82 5.85 -5.24
C GLN A 64 -23.85 5.21 -6.64
N PRO A 65 -24.30 5.93 -7.67
CA PRO A 65 -24.29 5.42 -9.04
C PRO A 65 -22.87 5.23 -9.56
N VAL A 66 -22.69 4.24 -10.43
CA VAL A 66 -21.41 3.96 -11.11
C VAL A 66 -21.60 4.17 -12.60
N ASN A 67 -21.47 5.43 -13.04
CA ASN A 67 -21.64 5.86 -14.42
C ASN A 67 -20.68 7.01 -14.74
N MET A 68 -20.69 7.51 -15.96
CA MET A 68 -19.75 8.55 -16.41
C MET A 68 -19.99 9.90 -15.70
N ASP A 69 -21.21 10.25 -15.37
CA ASP A 69 -21.51 11.50 -14.64
C ASP A 69 -20.91 11.44 -13.22
N ALA A 70 -21.13 10.32 -12.53
CA ALA A 70 -20.50 10.05 -11.24
C ALA A 70 -18.97 10.04 -11.35
N TRP A 71 -18.42 9.47 -12.42
CA TRP A 71 -16.96 9.47 -12.64
C TRP A 71 -16.40 10.89 -12.80
N HIS A 72 -17.07 11.77 -13.54
CA HIS A 72 -16.67 13.18 -13.67
C HIS A 72 -16.74 13.91 -12.34
N HIS A 73 -17.85 13.71 -11.59
CA HIS A 73 -18.03 14.31 -10.28
C HIS A 73 -16.94 13.89 -9.28
N TRP A 74 -16.77 12.57 -9.08
CA TRP A 74 -15.81 12.07 -8.09
C TRP A 74 -14.35 12.33 -8.50
N ARG A 75 -14.06 12.41 -9.81
CA ARG A 75 -12.77 12.88 -10.29
C ARG A 75 -12.52 14.34 -9.89
N SER A 76 -13.51 15.21 -10.02
CA SER A 76 -13.41 16.62 -9.63
C SER A 76 -13.17 16.77 -8.12
N VAL A 77 -13.87 15.98 -7.30
CA VAL A 77 -13.65 15.91 -5.85
C VAL A 77 -12.23 15.43 -5.52
N MET A 78 -11.79 14.34 -6.10
CA MET A 78 -10.45 13.77 -5.87
C MET A 78 -9.32 14.72 -6.28
N LEU A 79 -9.53 15.53 -7.32
CA LEU A 79 -8.57 16.54 -7.78
C LEU A 79 -8.62 17.84 -6.96
N GLY A 80 -9.53 17.97 -5.99
CA GLY A 80 -9.71 19.17 -5.17
C GLY A 80 -10.37 20.35 -5.92
N ILE A 81 -10.96 20.11 -7.09
CA ILE A 81 -11.68 21.14 -7.87
C ILE A 81 -13.05 21.42 -7.24
N THR A 82 -13.73 20.37 -6.81
CA THR A 82 -15.00 20.46 -6.07
C THR A 82 -14.72 20.36 -4.59
N GLN A 83 -15.24 21.31 -3.81
CA GLN A 83 -15.18 21.26 -2.34
C GLN A 83 -15.99 20.08 -1.83
N ALA A 84 -15.43 19.32 -0.91
CA ALA A 84 -16.04 18.11 -0.39
C ALA A 84 -15.55 17.81 1.03
N SER A 85 -16.36 17.11 1.79
CA SER A 85 -16.04 16.61 3.12
C SER A 85 -14.92 15.56 3.06
N GLU A 86 -14.32 15.25 4.20
CA GLU A 86 -13.31 14.19 4.30
C GLU A 86 -13.86 12.83 3.81
N LEU A 87 -15.09 12.49 4.19
CA LEU A 87 -15.76 11.27 3.75
C LEU A 87 -15.92 11.21 2.22
N GLU A 88 -16.37 12.29 1.60
CA GLU A 88 -16.56 12.37 0.15
C GLU A 88 -15.21 12.24 -0.59
N ARG A 89 -14.15 12.86 -0.07
CA ARG A 89 -12.80 12.70 -0.62
C ARG A 89 -12.30 11.27 -0.50
N GLY A 90 -12.55 10.61 0.65
CA GLY A 90 -12.22 9.19 0.84
C GLY A 90 -12.98 8.29 -0.12
N PHE A 91 -14.29 8.52 -0.29
CA PHE A 91 -15.09 7.80 -1.27
C PHE A 91 -14.62 8.08 -2.71
N ALA A 92 -14.31 9.32 -3.06
CA ALA A 92 -13.79 9.67 -4.38
C ALA A 92 -12.49 8.91 -4.69
N THR A 93 -11.59 8.76 -3.72
CA THR A 93 -10.36 7.97 -3.88
C THR A 93 -10.68 6.51 -4.18
N LEU A 94 -11.57 5.88 -3.41
CA LEU A 94 -12.02 4.52 -3.68
C LEU A 94 -12.67 4.40 -5.06
N PHE A 95 -13.57 5.32 -5.39
CA PHE A 95 -14.28 5.33 -6.66
C PHE A 95 -13.31 5.41 -7.84
N MET A 96 -12.36 6.37 -7.82
CA MET A 96 -11.36 6.51 -8.86
C MET A 96 -10.44 5.28 -8.95
N ASN A 97 -10.04 4.71 -7.83
CA ASN A 97 -9.24 3.46 -7.83
C ASN A 97 -9.99 2.32 -8.51
N ARG A 98 -11.30 2.19 -8.33
CA ARG A 98 -12.10 1.10 -8.89
C ARG A 98 -12.55 1.32 -10.32
N THR A 99 -12.68 2.55 -10.76
CA THR A 99 -13.19 2.89 -12.10
C THR A 99 -12.11 3.31 -13.09
N ASN A 100 -10.88 3.61 -12.63
CA ASN A 100 -9.75 3.94 -13.49
C ASN A 100 -8.91 2.71 -13.86
N ARG A 101 -8.25 2.77 -15.02
CA ARG A 101 -7.33 1.74 -15.51
C ARG A 101 -6.22 1.50 -14.49
N SER A 102 -5.93 0.25 -14.22
CA SER A 102 -4.90 -0.20 -13.27
C SER A 102 -5.04 0.38 -11.85
N GLY A 103 -6.16 1.00 -11.50
CA GLY A 103 -6.37 1.64 -10.20
C GLY A 103 -5.60 2.95 -10.00
N ILE A 104 -5.02 3.51 -11.06
CA ILE A 104 -4.29 4.77 -11.02
C ILE A 104 -5.27 5.92 -10.78
N LEU A 105 -5.16 6.61 -9.64
CA LEU A 105 -6.13 7.64 -9.22
C LEU A 105 -6.32 8.75 -10.26
N LYS A 106 -5.25 9.19 -10.91
CA LYS A 106 -5.29 10.21 -11.98
C LYS A 106 -5.39 9.61 -13.39
N GLY A 107 -5.53 8.28 -13.48
CA GLY A 107 -5.60 7.56 -14.74
C GLY A 107 -6.89 7.84 -15.53
N GLY A 108 -6.95 7.27 -16.72
CA GLY A 108 -8.15 7.29 -17.54
C GLY A 108 -9.16 6.24 -17.10
N VAL A 109 -10.45 6.52 -17.36
CA VAL A 109 -11.55 5.59 -17.04
C VAL A 109 -11.42 4.25 -17.78
N ILE A 110 -11.81 3.17 -17.14
CA ILE A 110 -11.95 1.84 -17.78
C ILE A 110 -13.02 1.95 -18.88
N GLY A 111 -12.77 1.38 -20.04
CA GLY A 111 -13.67 1.45 -21.20
C GLY A 111 -13.56 2.72 -22.04
N GLY A 112 -12.74 3.71 -21.58
CA GLY A 112 -12.58 5.01 -22.24
C GLY A 112 -13.78 5.94 -21.99
N LYS A 113 -13.64 7.22 -22.37
CA LYS A 113 -14.71 8.23 -22.14
C LYS A 113 -16.01 7.89 -22.87
N ALA A 114 -15.93 7.30 -24.06
CA ALA A 114 -17.10 6.86 -24.83
C ALA A 114 -17.67 5.53 -24.35
N GLN A 115 -17.06 4.90 -23.34
CA GLN A 115 -17.45 3.58 -22.85
C GLN A 115 -17.65 2.53 -23.95
N SER A 116 -16.81 2.58 -24.99
CA SER A 116 -16.85 1.63 -26.13
C SER A 116 -15.95 0.41 -25.94
N GLY A 117 -15.05 0.42 -24.95
CA GLY A 117 -14.17 -0.71 -24.63
C GLY A 117 -14.92 -1.98 -24.19
N ALA A 118 -14.25 -3.13 -24.27
CA ALA A 118 -14.81 -4.43 -23.85
C ALA A 118 -15.21 -4.45 -22.35
N TYR A 119 -14.41 -3.83 -21.49
CA TYR A 119 -14.73 -3.62 -20.08
C TYR A 119 -15.24 -2.21 -19.88
N LYS A 120 -16.29 -2.04 -19.07
CA LYS A 120 -16.87 -0.75 -18.72
C LYS A 120 -16.29 -0.25 -17.39
N LEU A 121 -16.60 1.00 -17.03
CA LEU A 121 -16.04 1.64 -15.86
C LEU A 121 -16.37 0.92 -14.54
N ASP A 122 -17.46 0.17 -14.48
CA ASP A 122 -17.93 -0.60 -13.32
C ASP A 122 -17.27 -1.99 -13.19
N ALA A 123 -16.49 -2.43 -14.17
CA ALA A 123 -15.91 -3.78 -14.23
C ALA A 123 -15.12 -4.20 -12.97
N ARG A 124 -14.61 -3.24 -12.20
CA ARG A 124 -13.89 -3.46 -10.94
C ARG A 124 -14.64 -2.93 -9.72
N PHE A 125 -15.85 -2.39 -9.90
CA PHE A 125 -16.67 -1.85 -8.81
C PHE A 125 -17.67 -2.92 -8.34
N MET A 126 -17.16 -3.98 -7.76
CA MET A 126 -17.95 -5.08 -7.22
C MET A 126 -18.54 -4.67 -5.88
N ARG A 127 -19.72 -4.07 -5.92
CA ARG A 127 -20.36 -3.35 -4.83
C ARG A 127 -20.47 -4.17 -3.54
N ASP A 128 -21.00 -5.38 -3.63
CA ASP A 128 -21.24 -6.23 -2.48
C ASP A 128 -19.92 -6.67 -1.82
N ASP A 129 -18.93 -7.06 -2.64
CA ASP A 129 -17.58 -7.40 -2.16
C ASP A 129 -16.90 -6.20 -1.48
N LEU A 130 -17.00 -5.00 -2.08
CA LEU A 130 -16.46 -3.78 -1.49
C LEU A 130 -17.12 -3.45 -0.15
N CYS A 131 -18.45 -3.51 -0.08
CA CYS A 131 -19.18 -3.28 1.17
C CYS A 131 -18.77 -4.29 2.25
N GLN A 132 -18.70 -5.58 1.90
CA GLN A 132 -18.30 -6.62 2.83
C GLN A 132 -16.88 -6.41 3.37
N ARG A 133 -15.91 -6.14 2.47
CA ARG A 133 -14.51 -5.88 2.86
C ARG A 133 -14.39 -4.66 3.75
N LEU A 134 -15.01 -3.54 3.38
CA LEU A 134 -14.98 -2.32 4.18
C LEU A 134 -15.60 -2.53 5.56
N THR A 135 -16.71 -3.26 5.65
CA THR A 135 -17.36 -3.59 6.93
C THR A 135 -16.41 -4.39 7.81
N ARG A 136 -15.79 -5.47 7.29
CA ARG A 136 -14.82 -6.29 8.03
C ARG A 136 -13.62 -5.48 8.55
N ILE A 137 -13.11 -4.54 7.73
CA ILE A 137 -12.02 -3.65 8.16
C ILE A 137 -12.50 -2.71 9.26
N GLY A 138 -13.70 -2.14 9.12
CA GLY A 138 -14.30 -1.26 10.11
C GLY A 138 -14.53 -1.92 11.48
N GLU A 139 -14.81 -3.22 11.51
CA GLU A 139 -14.89 -4.00 12.75
C GLU A 139 -13.55 -4.08 13.49
N GLN A 140 -12.44 -3.85 12.80
CA GLN A 140 -11.08 -3.84 13.36
C GLN A 140 -10.54 -2.41 13.58
N ALA A 141 -11.37 -1.39 13.53
CA ALA A 141 -10.94 0.01 13.53
C ALA A 141 -10.01 0.39 14.69
N THR A 142 -10.21 -0.19 15.87
CA THR A 142 -9.37 0.05 17.06
C THR A 142 -7.95 -0.52 16.94
N ARG A 143 -7.72 -1.41 16.00
CA ARG A 143 -6.44 -2.07 15.73
C ARG A 143 -5.72 -1.48 14.50
N VAL A 144 -6.27 -0.44 13.88
CA VAL A 144 -5.72 0.20 12.66
C VAL A 144 -5.36 1.64 12.96
N HIS A 145 -4.09 1.97 12.81
CA HIS A 145 -3.55 3.32 13.00
C HIS A 145 -3.15 3.90 11.65
N VAL A 146 -3.69 5.07 11.31
CA VAL A 146 -3.51 5.73 10.00
C VAL A 146 -2.70 7.01 10.17
N TYR A 147 -1.65 7.17 9.36
CA TYR A 147 -0.78 8.33 9.34
C TYR A 147 -0.76 8.96 7.94
N GLU A 148 -0.40 10.25 7.86
CA GLU A 148 -0.20 11.02 6.63
C GLU A 148 1.08 11.83 6.77
N GLU A 149 2.22 11.14 6.77
CA GLU A 149 3.52 11.71 7.09
C GLU A 149 4.56 11.35 6.02
N ASP A 150 5.63 12.13 5.94
CA ASP A 150 6.82 11.67 5.23
C ASP A 150 7.35 10.37 5.85
N ALA A 151 7.55 9.33 5.05
CA ALA A 151 7.89 8.02 5.54
C ALA A 151 9.22 8.01 6.33
N HIS A 152 10.23 8.79 5.89
CA HIS A 152 11.50 8.87 6.59
C HIS A 152 11.32 9.55 7.96
N ALA A 153 10.55 10.64 8.04
CA ALA A 153 10.26 11.33 9.29
C ALA A 153 9.53 10.42 10.28
N LEU A 154 8.52 9.68 9.79
CA LEU A 154 7.75 8.76 10.60
C LEU A 154 8.60 7.56 11.09
N LEU A 155 9.49 7.03 10.25
CA LEU A 155 10.42 5.97 10.62
C LEU A 155 11.39 6.39 11.74
N LEU A 156 11.85 7.64 11.73
CA LEU A 156 12.71 8.17 12.81
C LEU A 156 12.03 8.19 14.17
N THR A 157 10.70 8.38 14.20
CA THR A 157 9.89 8.53 15.41
C THR A 157 9.06 7.29 15.74
N CYS A 158 9.07 6.25 14.90
CA CYS A 158 8.19 5.08 15.06
C CYS A 158 8.40 4.32 16.38
N HIS A 159 9.54 4.49 17.05
CA HIS A 159 9.80 3.91 18.34
C HIS A 159 8.89 4.44 19.47
N HIS A 160 8.21 5.57 19.26
CA HIS A 160 7.24 6.12 20.20
C HIS A 160 5.89 5.40 20.17
N PHE A 161 5.53 4.77 19.05
CA PHE A 161 4.23 4.10 18.89
C PHE A 161 4.33 2.61 18.55
N LEU A 162 5.45 2.14 18.00
CA LEU A 162 5.65 0.72 17.73
C LEU A 162 6.28 0.01 18.93
N PRO A 163 5.65 -1.03 19.47
CA PRO A 163 6.27 -1.88 20.49
C PRO A 163 7.51 -2.61 19.93
N SER A 164 8.32 -3.18 20.80
CA SER A 164 9.51 -3.96 20.39
C SER A 164 9.16 -5.13 19.48
N LYS A 165 8.02 -5.77 19.74
CA LYS A 165 7.46 -6.87 18.95
C LYS A 165 6.72 -6.31 17.74
N SER A 166 7.45 -5.79 16.75
CA SER A 166 6.90 -5.22 15.53
C SER A 166 7.76 -5.58 14.32
N LEU A 167 7.11 -5.69 13.16
CA LEU A 167 7.76 -5.78 11.85
C LEU A 167 7.42 -4.54 11.03
N VAL A 168 8.43 -3.95 10.40
CA VAL A 168 8.24 -2.85 9.44
C VAL A 168 8.49 -3.36 8.03
N TYR A 169 7.53 -3.19 7.14
CA TYR A 169 7.65 -3.53 5.73
C TYR A 169 7.61 -2.26 4.89
N LEU A 170 8.67 -2.03 4.14
CA LEU A 170 8.83 -0.87 3.27
C LEU A 170 8.68 -1.32 1.82
N ASP A 171 7.72 -0.73 1.13
CA ASP A 171 7.50 -0.86 -0.33
C ASP A 171 7.51 0.54 -0.96
N PRO A 172 8.66 1.23 -0.96
CA PRO A 172 8.77 2.59 -1.45
C PRO A 172 8.54 2.66 -2.96
N PRO A 173 8.31 3.86 -3.54
CA PRO A 173 8.30 4.02 -4.98
C PRO A 173 9.55 3.40 -5.60
N TYR A 174 9.39 2.57 -6.64
CA TYR A 174 10.52 1.88 -7.28
C TYR A 174 11.49 2.85 -7.92
N TYR A 175 12.77 2.49 -7.91
CA TYR A 175 13.86 3.36 -8.35
C TYR A 175 13.74 3.74 -9.84
N VAL A 176 13.49 2.78 -10.72
CA VAL A 176 13.30 3.02 -12.16
C VAL A 176 11.82 3.07 -12.53
N LYS A 177 11.01 2.11 -12.07
CA LYS A 177 9.60 2.00 -12.46
C LYS A 177 8.70 3.04 -11.78
N GLY A 178 9.15 3.67 -10.71
CA GLY A 178 8.41 4.70 -9.98
C GLY A 178 8.25 6.01 -10.76
N ALA A 179 9.14 6.29 -11.71
CA ALA A 179 9.10 7.48 -12.53
C ALA A 179 7.85 7.48 -13.43
N GLY A 180 6.81 8.21 -13.02
CA GLY A 180 5.57 8.38 -13.79
C GLY A 180 4.33 7.63 -13.26
N LEU A 181 4.47 6.73 -12.30
CA LEU A 181 3.35 6.00 -11.68
C LEU A 181 2.85 6.67 -10.38
N TYR A 182 3.74 7.28 -9.62
CA TYR A 182 3.44 7.85 -8.31
C TYR A 182 3.43 9.38 -8.33
N ARG A 183 2.62 9.96 -7.47
CA ARG A 183 2.52 11.42 -7.27
C ARG A 183 3.80 11.99 -6.65
N ASN A 184 4.44 11.20 -5.80
CA ASN A 184 5.68 11.51 -5.10
C ASN A 184 6.79 10.62 -5.67
N PHE A 185 7.54 11.16 -6.60
CA PHE A 185 8.70 10.51 -7.18
C PHE A 185 9.90 10.67 -6.25
N TYR A 186 10.46 9.53 -5.79
CA TYR A 186 11.71 9.52 -5.02
C TYR A 186 12.89 9.75 -5.95
N LYS A 187 13.78 10.66 -5.51
CA LYS A 187 15.10 10.83 -6.13
C LYS A 187 16.09 9.86 -5.50
N HIS A 188 17.23 9.68 -6.14
CA HIS A 188 18.32 8.83 -5.61
C HIS A 188 18.60 9.09 -4.12
N GLU A 189 18.69 10.36 -3.71
CA GLU A 189 18.98 10.75 -2.33
C GLU A 189 17.86 10.35 -1.35
N ASP A 190 16.60 10.31 -1.79
CA ASP A 190 15.50 9.87 -0.93
C ASP A 190 15.60 8.37 -0.62
N HIS A 191 15.94 7.55 -1.64
CA HIS A 191 16.22 6.14 -1.46
C HIS A 191 17.43 5.92 -0.55
N ALA A 192 18.52 6.65 -0.79
CA ALA A 192 19.73 6.57 0.00
C ALA A 192 19.50 6.98 1.47
N ARG A 193 18.63 7.96 1.75
CA ARG A 193 18.24 8.34 3.12
C ARG A 193 17.56 7.19 3.86
N ILE A 194 16.64 6.48 3.21
CA ILE A 194 15.98 5.31 3.81
C ILE A 194 17.01 4.20 4.06
N ALA A 195 17.85 3.88 3.08
CA ALA A 195 18.88 2.84 3.23
C ALA A 195 19.83 3.16 4.40
N ARG A 196 20.33 4.40 4.49
CA ARG A 196 21.18 4.83 5.62
C ARG A 196 20.47 4.72 6.99
N LEU A 197 19.16 5.01 7.04
CA LEU A 197 18.40 4.81 8.26
C LEU A 197 18.32 3.33 8.64
N MET A 198 18.03 2.46 7.66
CA MET A 198 17.94 1.00 7.87
C MET A 198 19.31 0.40 8.29
N ALA A 199 20.41 0.90 7.76
CA ALA A 199 21.77 0.51 8.14
C ALA A 199 22.17 1.01 9.54
N SER A 200 21.47 2.00 10.07
CA SER A 200 21.87 2.65 11.32
C SER A 200 21.43 1.88 12.57
N ASN A 201 22.23 1.94 13.65
CA ASN A 201 21.86 1.43 14.96
C ASN A 201 20.66 2.18 15.60
N ARG A 202 20.20 3.27 15.00
CA ARG A 202 19.04 4.04 15.49
C ARG A 202 17.74 3.35 15.18
N PHE A 203 17.66 2.61 14.05
CA PHE A 203 16.47 1.86 13.68
C PHE A 203 16.56 0.43 14.23
N ARG A 204 15.79 0.13 15.28
CA ARG A 204 15.91 -1.12 16.05
C ARG A 204 14.79 -2.12 15.79
N ARG A 205 13.80 -1.80 14.96
CA ARG A 205 12.74 -2.76 14.63
C ARG A 205 13.19 -3.68 13.49
N PRO A 206 12.84 -4.97 13.52
CA PRO A 206 12.97 -5.83 12.35
C PRO A 206 12.28 -5.19 11.13
N TRP A 207 12.94 -5.24 9.97
CA TRP A 207 12.39 -4.66 8.76
C TRP A 207 12.64 -5.53 7.53
N ILE A 208 11.77 -5.38 6.55
CA ILE A 208 11.89 -5.91 5.18
C ILE A 208 11.68 -4.72 4.24
N VAL A 209 12.46 -4.66 3.16
CA VAL A 209 12.29 -3.66 2.10
C VAL A 209 12.19 -4.38 0.76
N SER A 210 11.22 -4.01 -0.07
CA SER A 210 11.10 -4.48 -1.46
C SER A 210 11.41 -3.37 -2.46
N TYR A 211 12.05 -3.74 -3.58
CA TYR A 211 12.42 -2.84 -4.68
C TYR A 211 12.48 -3.57 -6.02
N ASP A 212 12.49 -2.77 -7.10
CA ASP A 212 13.00 -3.25 -8.39
C ASP A 212 14.50 -3.57 -8.28
N ASN A 213 14.90 -4.71 -8.87
CA ASN A 213 16.29 -5.19 -8.78
C ASN A 213 17.21 -4.41 -9.74
N VAL A 214 17.80 -3.35 -9.23
CA VAL A 214 18.76 -2.49 -9.95
C VAL A 214 20.04 -2.30 -9.15
N ASN A 215 21.16 -2.02 -9.83
CA ASN A 215 22.47 -1.95 -9.21
C ASN A 215 22.53 -0.91 -8.08
N GLU A 216 21.94 0.27 -8.29
CA GLU A 216 21.93 1.36 -7.32
C GLU A 216 21.27 0.94 -5.99
N ILE A 217 20.20 0.16 -6.06
CA ILE A 217 19.51 -0.35 -4.88
C ILE A 217 20.32 -1.47 -4.22
N GLN A 218 20.91 -2.37 -5.00
CA GLN A 218 21.82 -3.41 -4.49
C GLN A 218 23.00 -2.81 -3.72
N GLU A 219 23.60 -1.73 -4.25
CA GLU A 219 24.70 -1.03 -3.58
C GLU A 219 24.23 -0.36 -2.27
N MET A 220 23.05 0.31 -2.28
CA MET A 220 22.50 0.97 -1.10
C MET A 220 22.23 0.00 0.06
N TYR A 221 21.83 -1.24 -0.24
CA TYR A 221 21.45 -2.25 0.76
C TYR A 221 22.49 -3.39 0.88
N ALA A 222 23.72 -3.22 0.38
CA ALA A 222 24.79 -4.22 0.44
C ALA A 222 25.15 -4.68 1.87
N PHE A 223 24.70 -3.95 2.89
CA PHE A 223 24.88 -4.27 4.30
C PHE A 223 23.90 -5.33 4.83
N SER A 224 22.91 -5.75 4.04
CA SER A 224 21.82 -6.65 4.48
C SER A 224 21.76 -7.91 3.61
N SER A 225 21.13 -8.97 4.13
CA SER A 225 20.79 -10.12 3.31
C SER A 225 19.68 -9.78 2.32
N SER A 226 19.70 -10.41 1.14
CA SER A 226 18.72 -10.16 0.09
C SER A 226 18.21 -11.45 -0.54
N PHE A 227 17.02 -11.34 -1.15
CA PHE A 227 16.40 -12.40 -1.95
C PHE A 227 15.81 -11.79 -3.22
N THR A 228 16.22 -12.29 -4.38
CA THR A 228 15.72 -11.85 -5.69
C THR A 228 14.68 -12.85 -6.22
N TYR A 229 13.58 -12.34 -6.77
CA TYR A 229 12.50 -13.16 -7.34
C TYR A 229 11.93 -12.51 -8.60
N GLY A 230 11.53 -13.35 -9.56
CA GLY A 230 10.93 -12.89 -10.80
C GLY A 230 9.40 -12.67 -10.65
N LEU A 231 8.89 -11.55 -11.14
CA LEU A 231 7.47 -11.26 -11.26
C LEU A 231 7.05 -11.09 -12.72
N ASN A 232 5.90 -11.69 -13.06
CA ASN A 232 5.26 -11.48 -14.36
C ASN A 232 4.39 -10.22 -14.32
N TYR A 233 4.83 -9.13 -14.95
CA TYR A 233 4.07 -7.91 -15.08
C TYR A 233 3.12 -7.95 -16.28
N THR A 234 1.84 -7.60 -16.08
CA THR A 234 0.79 -7.68 -17.12
C THR A 234 0.15 -6.32 -17.45
N ALA A 235 0.60 -5.20 -16.86
CA ALA A 235 -0.13 -3.94 -16.90
C ALA A 235 -0.12 -3.20 -18.25
N GLN A 236 0.96 -3.26 -19.05
CA GLN A 236 1.02 -2.66 -20.40
C GLN A 236 1.75 -3.54 -21.43
N ARG A 237 2.78 -4.25 -21.03
CA ARG A 237 3.48 -5.30 -21.81
C ARG A 237 3.85 -6.41 -20.84
N ARG A 238 3.72 -7.67 -21.29
CA ARG A 238 4.22 -8.81 -20.53
C ARG A 238 5.74 -8.78 -20.56
N TYR A 239 6.37 -8.58 -19.41
CA TYR A 239 7.79 -8.79 -19.21
C TYR A 239 8.02 -9.39 -17.82
N VAL A 240 9.07 -10.17 -17.69
CA VAL A 240 9.55 -10.65 -16.40
C VAL A 240 10.43 -9.55 -15.83
N GLY A 241 10.05 -8.99 -14.70
CA GLY A 241 10.88 -8.06 -13.96
C GLY A 241 11.37 -8.73 -12.69
N ASP A 242 12.64 -8.58 -12.41
CA ASP A 242 13.19 -9.06 -11.15
C ASP A 242 12.92 -8.02 -10.06
N GLU A 243 12.46 -8.49 -8.91
CA GLU A 243 12.37 -7.71 -7.69
C GLU A 243 13.32 -8.28 -6.65
N VAL A 244 13.69 -7.45 -5.71
CA VAL A 244 14.57 -7.81 -4.61
C VAL A 244 13.97 -7.43 -3.29
N MET A 245 14.05 -8.32 -2.32
CA MET A 245 13.77 -8.03 -0.91
C MET A 245 15.05 -8.01 -0.12
N PHE A 246 15.19 -7.04 0.76
CA PHE A 246 16.27 -6.92 1.73
C PHE A 246 15.74 -7.12 3.13
N PHE A 247 16.53 -7.75 4.00
CA PHE A 247 16.10 -8.14 5.33
C PHE A 247 17.06 -7.61 6.39
N SER A 248 16.49 -7.11 7.48
CA SER A 248 17.31 -6.75 8.63
C SER A 248 17.99 -7.99 9.25
N GLU A 249 19.20 -7.83 9.77
CA GLU A 249 19.93 -8.89 10.50
C GLU A 249 19.16 -9.44 11.72
N ARG A 250 18.12 -8.74 12.16
CA ARG A 250 17.24 -9.14 13.27
C ARG A 250 16.19 -10.17 12.88
N LEU A 251 16.05 -10.45 11.59
CA LEU A 251 15.16 -11.47 11.06
C LEU A 251 15.95 -12.76 10.75
N LYS A 252 15.40 -13.85 11.22
CA LYS A 252 15.77 -15.16 10.67
C LYS A 252 15.18 -15.21 9.27
N THR A 253 16.01 -15.15 8.25
CA THR A 253 15.57 -15.32 6.88
C THR A 253 15.22 -16.79 6.65
N ILE A 254 14.03 -17.03 6.12
CA ILE A 254 13.63 -18.35 5.67
C ILE A 254 14.42 -18.64 4.39
N ASN A 255 14.96 -19.84 4.27
CA ASN A 255 15.49 -20.31 3.00
C ASN A 255 14.31 -20.64 2.09
N LEU A 256 13.89 -19.64 1.29
CA LEU A 256 12.70 -19.76 0.41
C LEU A 256 12.87 -20.85 -0.66
N ASP A 257 14.08 -21.30 -0.92
CA ASP A 257 14.35 -22.44 -1.81
C ASP A 257 13.93 -23.78 -1.18
N GLU A 258 14.01 -23.91 0.14
CA GLU A 258 13.50 -25.08 0.85
C GLU A 258 11.96 -25.15 0.90
N GLU A 259 11.29 -24.01 1.01
CA GLU A 259 9.81 -23.99 1.00
C GLU A 259 9.22 -24.23 -0.40
N ARG A 260 9.85 -23.74 -1.47
CA ARG A 260 9.46 -24.09 -2.84
C ARG A 260 9.58 -25.59 -3.11
N SER A 261 10.59 -26.23 -2.54
CA SER A 261 10.78 -27.71 -2.65
C SER A 261 9.77 -28.51 -1.81
N ARG A 262 9.13 -27.89 -0.79
CA ARG A 262 8.09 -28.54 0.03
C ARG A 262 6.67 -28.34 -0.53
N ALA A 263 6.47 -27.35 -1.40
CA ALA A 263 5.18 -27.00 -2.01
C ALA A 263 5.01 -27.57 -3.44
N ALA A 264 6.06 -28.21 -4.01
CA ALA A 264 6.07 -28.91 -5.28
C ALA A 264 5.95 -30.42 -5.07
#